data_183a7438dc0e36adbd5090240d92ba88
#
_entry.id   183a7438dc0e36adbd5090240d92ba88
#
_cell.length_a   1.000
_cell.length_b   1.000
_cell.length_c   1.000
_cell.angle_alpha   90.00
_cell.angle_beta   90.00
_cell.angle_gamma   90.00
#
_symmetry.space_group_name_H-M   'P 1'
#
loop_
_entity.id
_entity.type
_entity.pdbx_description
1 polymer ?
#
loop_
_entity_poly.entity_id
_entity_poly.type
_entity_poly.pdbx_seq_one_letter_code
_entity_poly.pdbx_strand_id
1 'polypeptide(L)'
;RQRQMCIRDRYYPFGRDPEFDLEMLQVINQTMEVDIPQYLQTNVSIGRKLKSLLMVVARSVPFKPVMTKLAEVTGISRNDVSDYLIYIEQAGMISQLRDRTGGIRGLGKVEKLYLDNPNLIYVLEPDKADVGNIRETFFMNQTRVTNDVISSKISDFEIDGRTFEIGGKNKGNKQIENAGKGYVVKDDIETGYANVIPIWAFGLLY
;
A
#
# COMPACT_ATOMS: atom_id res chain seq x y z
N ARG A 1 21.29 -9.40 -12.41
CA ARG A 1 21.17 -7.91 -12.29
C ARG A 1 19.78 -7.40 -12.74
N GLN A 2 19.23 -7.82 -13.88
CA GLN A 2 17.90 -7.38 -14.35
C GLN A 2 16.76 -7.76 -13.38
N ARG A 3 16.75 -8.99 -12.83
CA ARG A 3 15.75 -9.43 -11.85
C ARG A 3 15.76 -8.59 -10.55
N GLN A 4 16.93 -8.16 -10.09
CA GLN A 4 17.05 -7.28 -8.92
C GLN A 4 16.58 -5.84 -9.23
N MET A 5 16.74 -5.36 -10.46
CA MET A 5 16.20 -4.08 -10.88
C MET A 5 14.68 -4.09 -10.89
N CYS A 6 14.01 -5.07 -11.51
CA CYS A 6 12.55 -5.14 -11.56
C CYS A 6 11.90 -5.18 -10.16
N ILE A 7 12.52 -5.88 -9.19
CA ILE A 7 12.05 -5.90 -7.80
C ILE A 7 12.24 -4.52 -7.14
N ARG A 8 13.33 -3.82 -7.44
CA ARG A 8 13.58 -2.46 -6.95
C ARG A 8 12.64 -1.44 -7.55
N ASP A 9 12.36 -1.56 -8.85
CA ASP A 9 11.58 -0.57 -9.61
C ASP A 9 10.07 -0.69 -9.39
N ARG A 10 9.63 -1.69 -8.60
CA ARG A 10 8.20 -1.92 -8.29
C ARG A 10 7.31 -2.12 -9.53
N TYR A 11 7.89 -2.49 -10.65
CA TYR A 11 7.18 -2.89 -11.85
C TYR A 11 7.10 -4.40 -11.94
N TYR A 12 5.94 -4.91 -12.31
CA TYR A 12 5.79 -6.34 -12.58
C TYR A 12 6.50 -6.69 -13.90
N PRO A 13 7.30 -7.79 -13.96
CA PRO A 13 8.03 -8.17 -15.17
C PRO A 13 7.14 -8.37 -16.40
N PHE A 14 5.88 -8.78 -16.18
CA PHE A 14 4.86 -9.01 -17.20
C PHE A 14 3.91 -7.80 -17.38
N GLY A 15 4.25 -6.63 -16.87
CA GLY A 15 3.39 -5.42 -16.89
C GLY A 15 3.07 -4.86 -18.28
N ARG A 16 3.66 -5.43 -19.35
CA ARG A 16 3.37 -5.08 -20.74
C ARG A 16 2.60 -6.18 -21.47
N ASP A 17 2.30 -7.28 -20.81
CA ASP A 17 1.57 -8.38 -21.42
C ASP A 17 0.09 -7.99 -21.59
N PRO A 18 -0.53 -8.29 -22.75
CA PRO A 18 -1.96 -8.06 -22.96
C PRO A 18 -2.86 -8.79 -21.95
N GLU A 19 -2.37 -9.92 -21.38
CA GLU A 19 -3.08 -10.71 -20.37
C GLU A 19 -2.68 -10.37 -18.93
N PHE A 20 -2.10 -9.19 -18.72
CA PHE A 20 -1.59 -8.74 -17.40
C PHE A 20 -2.55 -9.01 -16.23
N ASP A 21 -3.83 -8.69 -16.40
CA ASP A 21 -4.83 -8.86 -15.33
C ASP A 21 -5.01 -10.33 -14.96
N LEU A 22 -5.02 -11.21 -15.95
CA LEU A 22 -5.14 -12.65 -15.75
C LEU A 22 -3.90 -13.21 -15.06
N GLU A 23 -2.71 -12.84 -15.52
CA GLU A 23 -1.44 -13.24 -14.90
C GLU A 23 -1.33 -12.75 -13.46
N MET A 24 -1.74 -11.50 -13.20
CA MET A 24 -1.75 -10.95 -11.85
C MET A 24 -2.71 -11.71 -10.93
N LEU A 25 -3.92 -12.05 -11.41
CA LEU A 25 -4.86 -12.87 -10.64
C LEU A 25 -4.29 -14.27 -10.35
N GLN A 26 -3.54 -14.86 -11.27
CA GLN A 26 -2.85 -16.14 -11.03
C GLN A 26 -1.77 -16.00 -9.96
N VAL A 27 -0.96 -14.92 -10.01
CA VAL A 27 0.05 -14.63 -8.98
C VAL A 27 -0.59 -14.46 -7.61
N ILE A 28 -1.69 -13.69 -7.52
CA ILE A 28 -2.43 -13.49 -6.26
C ILE A 28 -2.95 -14.82 -5.73
N ASN A 29 -3.58 -15.64 -6.58
CA ASN A 29 -4.11 -16.93 -6.18
C ASN A 29 -3.00 -17.87 -5.71
N GLN A 30 -1.92 -17.99 -6.48
CA GLN A 30 -0.76 -18.80 -6.12
C GLN A 30 -0.19 -18.37 -4.76
N THR A 31 0.02 -17.07 -4.57
CA THR A 31 0.58 -16.52 -3.33
C THR A 31 -0.32 -16.80 -2.12
N MET A 32 -1.64 -16.54 -2.25
CA MET A 32 -2.57 -16.68 -1.12
C MET A 32 -2.91 -18.14 -0.79
N GLU A 33 -3.09 -18.98 -1.82
CA GLU A 33 -3.63 -20.33 -1.65
C GLU A 33 -2.55 -21.40 -1.55
N VAL A 34 -1.32 -21.11 -2.01
CA VAL A 34 -0.22 -22.07 -2.06
C VAL A 34 1.00 -21.59 -1.28
N ASP A 35 1.59 -20.45 -1.69
CA ASP A 35 2.93 -20.06 -1.20
C ASP A 35 2.91 -19.72 0.30
N ILE A 36 1.96 -18.89 0.76
CA ILE A 36 1.85 -18.55 2.20
C ILE A 36 1.50 -19.78 3.04
N PRO A 37 0.47 -20.59 2.73
CA PRO A 37 0.18 -21.81 3.48
C PRO A 37 1.35 -22.79 3.52
N GLN A 38 2.08 -22.96 2.43
CA GLN A 38 3.25 -23.82 2.37
C GLN A 38 4.40 -23.28 3.25
N TYR A 39 4.67 -21.98 3.18
CA TYR A 39 5.67 -21.32 4.03
C TYR A 39 5.35 -21.48 5.52
N LEU A 40 4.08 -21.38 5.89
CA LEU A 40 3.61 -21.55 7.27
C LEU A 40 3.42 -23.01 7.69
N GLN A 41 3.63 -23.98 6.80
CA GLN A 41 3.39 -25.40 7.01
C GLN A 41 1.97 -25.69 7.51
N THR A 42 0.98 -25.02 6.93
CA THR A 42 -0.43 -25.06 7.35
C THR A 42 -1.35 -25.64 6.29
N ASN A 43 -2.65 -25.77 6.63
CA ASN A 43 -3.67 -26.35 5.76
C ASN A 43 -4.08 -25.38 4.63
N VAL A 44 -4.55 -25.92 3.50
CA VAL A 44 -5.19 -25.21 2.38
C VAL A 44 -6.37 -24.31 2.83
N SER A 45 -7.02 -24.62 3.94
CA SER A 45 -8.12 -23.81 4.49
C SER A 45 -7.68 -22.37 4.86
N ILE A 46 -6.41 -22.18 5.23
CA ILE A 46 -5.84 -20.86 5.56
C ILE A 46 -5.72 -20.01 4.30
N GLY A 47 -5.36 -20.59 3.17
CA GLY A 47 -5.28 -19.87 1.89
C GLY A 47 -6.58 -19.18 1.52
N ARG A 48 -7.71 -19.87 1.68
CA ARG A 48 -9.05 -19.27 1.45
C ARG A 48 -9.34 -18.11 2.39
N LYS A 49 -8.93 -18.20 3.66
CA LYS A 49 -9.09 -17.12 4.63
C LYS A 49 -8.21 -15.91 4.29
N LEU A 50 -6.96 -16.13 3.91
CA LEU A 50 -6.04 -15.09 3.45
C LEU A 50 -6.60 -14.36 2.24
N LYS A 51 -7.10 -15.09 1.24
CA LYS A 51 -7.72 -14.52 0.04
C LYS A 51 -8.98 -13.73 0.38
N SER A 52 -9.86 -14.26 1.25
CA SER A 52 -11.04 -13.53 1.71
C SER A 52 -10.67 -12.23 2.41
N LEU A 53 -9.65 -12.24 3.27
CA LEU A 53 -9.16 -11.05 3.96
C LEU A 53 -8.58 -10.04 2.96
N LEU A 54 -7.77 -10.49 2.00
CA LEU A 54 -7.23 -9.61 0.95
C LEU A 54 -8.34 -8.93 0.15
N MET A 55 -9.40 -9.67 -0.23
CA MET A 55 -10.54 -9.10 -0.98
C MET A 55 -11.31 -8.07 -0.16
N VAL A 56 -11.52 -8.31 1.14
CA VAL A 56 -12.16 -7.34 2.03
C VAL A 56 -11.32 -6.07 2.16
N VAL A 57 -10.00 -6.22 2.28
CA VAL A 57 -9.05 -5.08 2.30
C VAL A 57 -9.11 -4.34 0.98
N ALA A 58 -9.01 -5.00 -0.17
CA ALA A 58 -9.02 -4.39 -1.50
C ALA A 58 -10.25 -3.50 -1.74
N ARG A 59 -11.41 -3.95 -1.25
CA ARG A 59 -12.69 -3.19 -1.36
C ARG A 59 -12.75 -1.93 -0.52
N SER A 60 -11.90 -1.80 0.48
CA SER A 60 -12.03 -0.78 1.52
C SER A 60 -10.88 0.21 1.58
N VAL A 61 -9.72 -0.11 0.98
CA VAL A 61 -8.51 0.74 1.03
C VAL A 61 -8.72 2.12 0.36
N PRO A 62 -8.06 3.17 0.87
CA PRO A 62 -7.29 3.20 2.11
C PRO A 62 -8.19 3.38 3.34
N PHE A 63 -7.99 2.60 4.38
CA PHE A 63 -8.79 2.71 5.60
C PHE A 63 -8.00 2.34 6.86
N LYS A 64 -8.46 2.86 8.00
CA LYS A 64 -7.95 2.47 9.32
C LYS A 64 -8.55 1.12 9.72
N PRO A 65 -7.74 0.05 9.89
CA PRO A 65 -8.27 -1.27 10.18
C PRO A 65 -8.85 -1.35 11.59
N VAL A 66 -10.05 -1.95 11.67
CA VAL A 66 -10.67 -2.36 12.93
C VAL A 66 -10.71 -3.88 12.94
N MET A 67 -9.79 -4.51 13.70
CA MET A 67 -9.58 -5.96 13.67
C MET A 67 -10.84 -6.76 13.98
N THR A 68 -11.72 -6.26 14.85
CA THR A 68 -13.01 -6.90 15.17
C THR A 68 -13.95 -6.90 13.96
N LYS A 69 -14.02 -5.80 13.20
CA LYS A 69 -14.84 -5.73 11.99
C LYS A 69 -14.32 -6.63 10.88
N LEU A 70 -13.00 -6.68 10.69
CA LEU A 70 -12.37 -7.59 9.73
C LEU A 70 -12.64 -9.05 10.11
N ALA A 71 -12.52 -9.39 11.38
CA ALA A 71 -12.84 -10.72 11.91
C ALA A 71 -14.30 -11.12 11.64
N GLU A 72 -15.22 -10.21 11.92
CA GLU A 72 -16.66 -10.43 11.69
C GLU A 72 -17.00 -10.69 10.22
N VAL A 73 -16.48 -9.85 9.31
CA VAL A 73 -16.78 -9.95 7.88
C VAL A 73 -16.13 -11.18 7.23
N THR A 74 -14.95 -11.57 7.69
CA THR A 74 -14.18 -12.69 7.10
C THR A 74 -14.40 -14.03 7.78
N GLY A 75 -15.02 -14.06 8.97
CA GLY A 75 -15.14 -15.26 9.79
C GLY A 75 -13.82 -15.77 10.35
N ILE A 76 -12.77 -14.91 10.40
CA ILE A 76 -11.45 -15.21 10.93
C ILE A 76 -11.40 -14.76 12.39
N SER A 77 -10.68 -15.47 13.26
CA SER A 77 -10.51 -14.99 14.63
C SER A 77 -9.76 -13.66 14.67
N ARG A 78 -10.08 -12.80 15.65
CA ARG A 78 -9.43 -11.48 15.78
C ARG A 78 -7.91 -11.57 15.87
N ASN A 79 -7.38 -12.59 16.54
CA ASN A 79 -5.93 -12.79 16.68
C ASN A 79 -5.32 -13.17 15.33
N ASP A 80 -5.94 -14.11 14.62
CA ASP A 80 -5.46 -14.57 13.31
C ASP A 80 -5.51 -13.44 12.25
N VAL A 81 -6.49 -12.52 12.31
CA VAL A 81 -6.56 -11.37 11.38
C VAL A 81 -5.28 -10.55 11.41
N SER A 82 -4.74 -10.27 12.60
CA SER A 82 -3.50 -9.49 12.74
C SER A 82 -2.31 -10.22 12.12
N ASP A 83 -2.19 -11.52 12.36
CA ASP A 83 -1.11 -12.34 11.81
C ASP A 83 -1.25 -12.48 10.28
N TYR A 84 -2.46 -12.69 9.79
CA TYR A 84 -2.72 -12.80 8.35
C TYR A 84 -2.44 -11.50 7.61
N LEU A 85 -2.73 -10.33 8.19
CA LEU A 85 -2.34 -9.06 7.60
C LEU A 85 -0.82 -8.92 7.49
N ILE A 86 -0.06 -9.44 8.48
CA ILE A 86 1.40 -9.45 8.41
C ILE A 86 1.88 -10.37 7.27
N TYR A 87 1.32 -11.57 7.13
CA TYR A 87 1.71 -12.49 6.05
C TYR A 87 1.37 -11.94 4.67
N ILE A 88 0.20 -11.32 4.51
CA ILE A 88 -0.22 -10.68 3.26
C ILE A 88 0.70 -9.48 2.94
N GLU A 89 1.14 -8.71 3.95
CA GLU A 89 2.12 -7.63 3.78
C GLU A 89 3.49 -8.16 3.37
N GLN A 90 3.98 -9.20 4.03
CA GLN A 90 5.27 -9.85 3.70
C GLN A 90 5.27 -10.43 2.28
N ALA A 91 4.12 -10.89 1.81
CA ALA A 91 3.93 -11.36 0.45
C ALA A 91 3.81 -10.22 -0.60
N GLY A 92 3.86 -8.96 -0.17
CA GLY A 92 3.81 -7.81 -1.08
C GLY A 92 2.44 -7.53 -1.68
N MET A 93 1.36 -7.94 -1.01
CA MET A 93 -0.01 -7.69 -1.50
C MET A 93 -0.66 -6.47 -0.85
N ILE A 94 -0.29 -6.15 0.40
CA ILE A 94 -0.74 -4.96 1.11
C ILE A 94 0.44 -4.21 1.72
N SER A 95 0.19 -2.97 2.13
CA SER A 95 1.12 -2.14 2.91
C SER A 95 0.40 -1.58 4.12
N GLN A 96 1.03 -1.68 5.29
CA GLN A 96 0.53 -1.15 6.54
C GLN A 96 1.25 0.16 6.89
N LEU A 97 0.55 1.28 6.80
CA LEU A 97 1.06 2.57 7.27
C LEU A 97 0.91 2.64 8.79
N ARG A 98 2.01 2.76 9.50
CA ARG A 98 2.07 2.76 10.96
C ARG A 98 2.37 4.15 11.51
N ASP A 99 1.98 4.40 12.75
CA ASP A 99 2.38 5.60 13.47
C ASP A 99 3.79 5.46 14.09
N ARG A 100 4.29 6.56 14.68
CA ARG A 100 5.60 6.60 15.32
C ARG A 100 5.62 6.04 16.76
N THR A 101 4.47 5.60 17.30
CA THR A 101 4.36 5.30 18.74
C THR A 101 5.25 4.16 19.21
N GLY A 102 5.69 3.28 18.33
CA GLY A 102 6.55 2.14 18.70
C GLY A 102 8.03 2.45 18.89
N GLY A 103 8.52 3.64 18.52
CA GLY A 103 9.95 4.02 18.60
C GLY A 103 10.89 3.12 17.79
N ILE A 104 10.46 1.92 17.44
CA ILE A 104 11.16 0.92 16.64
C ILE A 104 10.36 0.69 15.38
N ARG A 105 11.04 0.63 14.24
CA ARG A 105 10.45 0.37 12.92
C ARG A 105 9.56 -0.88 12.96
N GLY A 106 8.33 -0.74 12.53
CA GLY A 106 7.38 -1.85 12.44
C GLY A 106 6.57 -2.17 13.69
N LEU A 107 6.83 -1.54 14.85
CA LEU A 107 6.04 -1.73 16.08
C LEU A 107 4.95 -0.66 16.31
N GLY A 108 4.88 0.36 15.45
CA GLY A 108 3.84 1.37 15.51
C GLY A 108 2.44 0.79 15.25
N LYS A 109 1.42 1.50 15.73
CA LYS A 109 0.03 1.15 15.47
C LYS A 109 -0.31 1.35 14.00
N VAL A 110 -1.04 0.42 13.41
CA VAL A 110 -1.49 0.53 12.03
C VAL A 110 -2.58 1.60 11.94
N GLU A 111 -2.31 2.65 11.20
CA GLU A 111 -3.21 3.78 10.99
C GLU A 111 -3.99 3.69 9.68
N LYS A 112 -3.34 3.19 8.60
CA LYS A 112 -4.01 2.93 7.33
C LYS A 112 -3.51 1.62 6.70
N LEU A 113 -4.39 0.92 5.97
CA LEU A 113 -4.05 -0.16 5.05
C LEU A 113 -4.14 0.34 3.63
N TYR A 114 -3.20 -0.10 2.80
CA TYR A 114 -3.17 0.10 1.35
C TYR A 114 -2.99 -1.25 0.66
N LEU A 115 -3.38 -1.37 -0.60
CA LEU A 115 -2.77 -2.40 -1.46
C LEU A 115 -1.31 -2.04 -1.72
N ASP A 116 -0.47 -3.02 -1.95
CA ASP A 116 0.97 -2.80 -2.10
C ASP A 116 1.33 -1.98 -3.34
N ASN A 117 0.57 -2.16 -4.41
CA ASN A 117 0.81 -1.53 -5.70
C ASN A 117 -0.51 -1.07 -6.32
N PRO A 118 -0.56 0.10 -7.01
CA PRO A 118 -1.75 0.57 -7.70
C PRO A 118 -2.36 -0.43 -8.69
N ASN A 119 -1.54 -1.25 -9.35
CA ASN A 119 -2.02 -2.28 -10.27
C ASN A 119 -2.95 -3.31 -9.59
N LEU A 120 -2.71 -3.61 -8.30
CA LEU A 120 -3.59 -4.50 -7.54
C LEU A 120 -4.99 -3.92 -7.36
N ILE A 121 -5.13 -2.58 -7.32
CA ILE A 121 -6.43 -1.91 -7.23
C ILE A 121 -7.23 -2.19 -8.51
N TYR A 122 -6.61 -2.01 -9.67
CA TYR A 122 -7.27 -2.24 -10.96
C TYR A 122 -7.65 -3.70 -11.18
N VAL A 123 -6.80 -4.63 -10.74
CA VAL A 123 -7.05 -6.07 -10.92
C VAL A 123 -8.09 -6.62 -9.95
N LEU A 124 -8.07 -6.17 -8.68
CA LEU A 124 -8.97 -6.72 -7.65
C LEU A 124 -10.33 -6.00 -7.57
N GLU A 125 -10.37 -4.70 -7.80
CA GLU A 125 -11.59 -3.87 -7.69
C GLU A 125 -11.61 -2.76 -8.75
N PRO A 126 -11.68 -3.11 -10.06
CA PRO A 126 -11.58 -2.14 -11.15
C PRO A 126 -12.65 -1.05 -11.10
N ASP A 127 -13.87 -1.40 -10.68
CA ASP A 127 -15.01 -0.48 -10.59
C ASP A 127 -14.90 0.54 -9.45
N LYS A 128 -13.97 0.32 -8.51
CA LYS A 128 -13.78 1.16 -7.32
C LYS A 128 -12.42 1.87 -7.29
N ALA A 129 -11.73 1.89 -8.42
CA ALA A 129 -10.42 2.54 -8.54
C ALA A 129 -10.57 4.06 -8.36
N ASP A 130 -10.58 4.52 -7.10
CA ASP A 130 -10.56 5.95 -6.77
C ASP A 130 -9.17 6.55 -7.02
N VAL A 131 -9.13 7.66 -7.74
CA VAL A 131 -7.87 8.32 -8.12
C VAL A 131 -7.08 8.81 -6.91
N GLY A 132 -7.76 9.22 -5.83
CA GLY A 132 -7.10 9.59 -4.57
C GLY A 132 -6.36 8.41 -3.95
N ASN A 133 -7.03 7.26 -3.87
CA ASN A 133 -6.44 6.02 -3.40
C ASN A 133 -5.24 5.58 -4.25
N ILE A 134 -5.35 5.65 -5.57
CA ILE A 134 -4.26 5.31 -6.50
C ILE A 134 -3.03 6.17 -6.22
N ARG A 135 -3.20 7.49 -6.02
CA ARG A 135 -2.11 8.43 -5.73
C ARG A 135 -1.42 8.11 -4.40
N GLU A 136 -2.18 7.93 -3.33
CA GLU A 136 -1.63 7.59 -2.01
C GLU A 136 -0.91 6.23 -2.06
N THR A 137 -1.53 5.22 -2.69
CA THR A 137 -0.94 3.89 -2.87
C THR A 137 0.36 3.95 -3.67
N PHE A 138 0.40 4.72 -4.76
CA PHE A 138 1.61 4.93 -5.56
C PHE A 138 2.71 5.57 -4.71
N PHE A 139 2.41 6.66 -4.01
CA PHE A 139 3.37 7.35 -3.16
C PHE A 139 3.95 6.42 -2.10
N MET A 140 3.10 5.71 -1.36
CA MET A 140 3.51 4.73 -0.36
C MET A 140 4.38 3.62 -0.96
N ASN A 141 3.97 3.05 -2.09
CA ASN A 141 4.70 1.99 -2.79
C ASN A 141 6.11 2.43 -3.18
N GLN A 142 6.27 3.63 -3.76
CA GLN A 142 7.55 4.12 -4.25
C GLN A 142 8.48 4.54 -3.11
N THR A 143 7.97 5.22 -2.09
CA THR A 143 8.79 5.81 -1.04
C THR A 143 9.25 4.81 0.03
N ARG A 144 8.44 3.79 0.37
CA ARG A 144 8.75 2.82 1.43
C ARG A 144 9.94 1.90 1.12
N VAL A 145 10.42 1.86 -0.13
CA VAL A 145 11.55 1.01 -0.53
C VAL A 145 12.84 1.44 0.14
N THR A 146 13.05 2.74 0.21
CA THR A 146 14.30 3.36 0.69
C THR A 146 14.11 4.15 1.96
N ASN A 147 12.88 4.39 2.40
CA ASN A 147 12.58 5.24 3.55
C ASN A 147 11.67 4.53 4.55
N ASP A 148 11.69 5.01 5.78
CA ASP A 148 10.71 4.67 6.80
C ASP A 148 9.52 5.63 6.70
N VAL A 149 8.45 5.16 6.06
CA VAL A 149 7.24 5.94 5.84
C VAL A 149 6.27 5.69 6.99
N ILE A 150 5.88 6.74 7.67
CA ILE A 150 4.94 6.68 8.79
C ILE A 150 3.73 7.58 8.54
N SER A 151 2.65 7.34 9.30
CA SER A 151 1.46 8.18 9.28
C SER A 151 1.77 9.55 9.87
N SER A 152 1.39 10.60 9.14
CA SER A 152 1.45 11.96 9.66
C SER A 152 0.24 12.25 10.59
N LYS A 153 0.44 13.11 11.58
CA LYS A 153 -0.65 13.60 12.45
C LYS A 153 -1.51 14.68 11.79
N ILE A 154 -0.97 15.32 10.77
CA ILE A 154 -1.57 16.53 10.16
C ILE A 154 -1.84 16.37 8.66
N SER A 155 -1.32 15.29 8.03
CA SER A 155 -1.43 15.06 6.62
C SER A 155 -1.40 13.54 6.32
N ASP A 156 -1.09 13.12 5.09
CA ASP A 156 -1.12 11.72 4.70
C ASP A 156 0.11 10.95 5.22
N PHE A 157 1.32 11.43 4.93
CA PHE A 157 2.56 10.71 5.22
C PHE A 157 3.62 11.58 5.88
N GLU A 158 4.52 10.94 6.64
CA GLU A 158 5.73 11.54 7.16
C GLU A 158 6.94 10.65 6.85
N ILE A 159 8.03 11.27 6.36
CA ILE A 159 9.32 10.63 6.05
C ILE A 159 10.44 11.53 6.56
N ASP A 160 11.28 11.05 7.46
CA ASP A 160 12.42 11.77 8.02
C ASP A 160 12.05 13.18 8.55
N GLY A 161 10.91 13.30 9.21
CA GLY A 161 10.42 14.57 9.74
C GLY A 161 9.91 15.56 8.70
N ARG A 162 9.71 15.12 7.45
CA ARG A 162 9.06 15.85 6.37
C ARG A 162 7.63 15.32 6.21
N THR A 163 6.67 16.23 6.10
CA THR A 163 5.25 15.90 5.95
C THR A 163 4.85 16.00 4.47
N PHE A 164 4.11 15.02 3.99
CA PHE A 164 3.65 14.95 2.60
C PHE A 164 2.14 14.86 2.53
N GLU A 165 1.53 15.75 1.77
CA GLU A 165 0.10 15.79 1.45
C GLU A 165 -0.08 15.42 -0.02
N ILE A 166 -0.87 14.37 -0.29
CA ILE A 166 -1.03 13.83 -1.65
C ILE A 166 -2.34 14.30 -2.26
N GLY A 167 -2.31 14.68 -3.54
CA GLY A 167 -3.55 15.06 -4.20
C GLY A 167 -3.42 15.32 -5.69
N GLY A 168 -4.53 15.77 -6.29
CA GLY A 168 -4.58 16.18 -7.70
C GLY A 168 -4.07 17.60 -7.91
N LYS A 169 -4.12 18.07 -9.15
CA LYS A 169 -3.65 19.39 -9.61
C LYS A 169 -4.09 20.55 -8.72
N ASN A 170 -5.33 20.50 -8.24
CA ASN A 170 -5.94 21.60 -7.45
C ASN A 170 -5.77 21.43 -5.92
N LYS A 171 -5.00 20.46 -5.47
CA LYS A 171 -4.77 20.25 -4.03
C LYS A 171 -4.08 21.48 -3.43
N GLY A 172 -4.67 22.02 -2.35
CA GLY A 172 -4.10 23.14 -1.59
C GLY A 172 -3.08 22.70 -0.55
N ASN A 173 -2.45 23.67 0.12
CA ASN A 173 -1.43 23.45 1.15
C ASN A 173 -1.96 23.63 2.59
N LYS A 174 -3.25 23.87 2.79
CA LYS A 174 -3.84 24.21 4.11
C LYS A 174 -3.47 23.21 5.22
N GLN A 175 -3.42 21.92 4.91
CA GLN A 175 -3.13 20.90 5.92
C GLN A 175 -1.68 20.94 6.40
N ILE A 176 -0.76 21.39 5.54
CA ILE A 176 0.68 21.42 5.83
C ILE A 176 1.21 22.83 6.15
N GLU A 177 0.36 23.88 6.20
CA GLU A 177 0.77 25.26 6.48
C GLU A 177 1.56 25.39 7.80
N ASN A 178 1.20 24.59 8.81
CA ASN A 178 1.86 24.56 10.11
C ASN A 178 2.95 23.48 10.22
N ALA A 179 3.24 22.77 9.14
CA ALA A 179 4.30 21.79 9.11
C ALA A 179 5.65 22.48 8.88
N GLY A 180 6.64 22.31 9.77
CA GLY A 180 7.96 22.91 9.62
C GLY A 180 8.66 22.55 8.30
N LYS A 181 8.37 21.37 7.74
CA LYS A 181 8.85 20.88 6.43
C LYS A 181 7.70 20.14 5.73
N GLY A 182 6.73 20.89 5.21
CA GLY A 182 5.56 20.35 4.52
C GLY A 182 5.71 20.42 3.00
N TYR A 183 5.32 19.34 2.31
CA TYR A 183 5.34 19.23 0.85
C TYR A 183 3.96 18.79 0.35
N VAL A 184 3.50 19.38 -0.77
CA VAL A 184 2.32 18.92 -1.50
C VAL A 184 2.78 18.12 -2.69
N VAL A 185 2.36 16.87 -2.76
CA VAL A 185 2.63 16.00 -3.90
C VAL A 185 1.42 16.02 -4.81
N LYS A 186 1.58 16.54 -6.02
CA LYS A 186 0.48 16.74 -6.96
C LYS A 186 0.60 15.84 -8.17
N ASP A 187 -0.54 15.27 -8.55
CA ASP A 187 -0.73 14.65 -9.84
C ASP A 187 -1.16 15.69 -10.90
N ASP A 188 -1.09 15.33 -12.19
CA ASP A 188 -1.44 16.18 -13.33
C ASP A 188 -0.67 17.51 -13.41
N ILE A 189 0.58 17.53 -12.94
CA ILE A 189 1.54 18.63 -13.14
C ILE A 189 2.86 18.08 -13.68
N GLU A 190 3.48 18.85 -14.60
CA GLU A 190 4.77 18.45 -15.20
C GLU A 190 5.97 18.89 -14.35
N THR A 191 5.89 20.07 -13.76
CA THR A 191 7.00 20.67 -13.02
C THR A 191 6.60 21.05 -11.62
N GLY A 192 7.54 20.85 -10.66
CA GLY A 192 7.38 21.31 -9.30
C GLY A 192 7.74 22.79 -9.11
N TYR A 193 7.28 23.37 -8.00
CA TYR A 193 7.64 24.74 -7.59
C TYR A 193 7.52 24.88 -6.07
N ALA A 194 8.39 25.65 -5.46
CA ALA A 194 8.45 25.82 -4.01
C ALA A 194 8.44 24.47 -3.27
N ASN A 195 7.39 24.19 -2.48
CA ASN A 195 7.18 22.93 -1.78
C ASN A 195 6.21 21.98 -2.50
N VAL A 196 5.92 22.21 -3.77
CA VAL A 196 5.08 21.34 -4.60
C VAL A 196 5.95 20.41 -5.44
N ILE A 197 5.72 19.11 -5.36
CA ILE A 197 6.46 18.07 -6.07
C ILE A 197 5.49 17.29 -6.97
N PRO A 198 5.80 17.08 -8.26
CA PRO A 198 5.01 16.20 -9.11
C PRO A 198 5.05 14.75 -8.61
N ILE A 199 3.90 14.07 -8.57
CA ILE A 199 3.83 12.69 -8.07
C ILE A 199 4.70 11.72 -8.87
N TRP A 200 4.80 11.93 -10.19
CA TRP A 200 5.61 11.07 -11.07
C TRP A 200 7.09 11.04 -10.70
N ALA A 201 7.62 12.12 -10.07
CA ALA A 201 9.02 12.18 -9.65
C ALA A 201 9.38 11.11 -8.62
N PHE A 202 8.41 10.65 -7.83
CA PHE A 202 8.61 9.57 -6.87
C PHE A 202 8.76 8.19 -7.53
N GLY A 203 8.31 8.02 -8.77
CA GLY A 203 8.55 6.82 -9.57
C GLY A 203 10.00 6.65 -10.02
N LEU A 204 10.86 7.65 -9.77
CA LEU A 204 12.30 7.63 -10.09
C LEU A 204 13.21 7.39 -8.87
N LEU A 205 12.63 7.07 -7.71
CA LEU A 205 13.35 6.77 -6.45
C LEU A 205 13.89 5.34 -6.44
N TYR A 206 14.98 5.05 -7.20
CA TYR A 206 15.66 3.74 -7.21
C TYR A 206 17.15 3.86 -7.52
#